data_632735d09785070b78b8dda2f09f3b28
#
_entry.id   632735d09785070b78b8dda2f09f3b28
#
_cell.length_a   1.000
_cell.length_b   1.000
_cell.length_c   1.000
_cell.angle_alpha   90.00
_cell.angle_beta   90.00
_cell.angle_gamma   90.00
#
_symmetry.space_group_name_H-M   'P 1'
#
loop_
_entity.id
_entity.type
_entity.pdbx_description
1 polymer ?
#
loop_
_entity_poly.entity_id
_entity_poly.type
_entity_poly.pdbx_seq_one_letter_code
_entity_poly.pdbx_strand_id
1 'polypeptide(L)'
;MNGTNFWKHTMMDEFINNTTYIYQKILTLPRSSPSRFYDIILMRGDFMKWREIPKVDAHAHLVTDEFREYFEGDPGCEWTYSKKEYFIEIAKKYNVKKFILQPTNDPFMYQETTKNNSWLGDVVRNSDGLFLAFADVQNIGAYMLDVAVEQLEDAIKKDGLSGLKIHPNNLNIPFDDLRMVPILRKAAELEIPVMVHSNPTMVGFHDDCAPDRINKMIQVFPDITFITSHLGGMKWQDALSGTTFADISYILPKLYEIYGAGMTERILKNFGADRLIFGTDFPQVYKTKAEDVYERYCDILDEMNFSADEMEKIAYKNICEILNIEI
;
A
#
# COMPACT_ATOMS: atom_id res chain seq x y z
N MET A 1 -24.19 -26.62 24.82
CA MET A 1 -25.21 -25.59 25.03
C MET A 1 -24.50 -24.36 25.55
N ASN A 2 -24.22 -23.46 24.65
CA ASN A 2 -24.52 -22.02 24.66
C ASN A 2 -23.71 -21.14 25.62
N GLY A 3 -22.43 -20.89 25.24
CA GLY A 3 -21.64 -19.77 25.79
C GLY A 3 -21.48 -18.55 24.84
N THR A 4 -21.89 -18.65 23.59
CA THR A 4 -21.63 -17.63 22.55
C THR A 4 -22.69 -16.53 22.42
N ASN A 5 -23.86 -16.68 23.02
CA ASN A 5 -24.94 -15.69 22.92
C ASN A 5 -24.92 -14.65 24.06
N PHE A 6 -24.23 -14.91 25.16
CA PHE A 6 -24.23 -13.99 26.30
C PHE A 6 -23.36 -12.74 26.04
N TRP A 7 -22.23 -12.90 25.36
CA TRP A 7 -21.31 -11.78 25.08
C TRP A 7 -21.81 -10.85 23.96
N LYS A 8 -22.56 -11.36 22.99
CA LYS A 8 -23.15 -10.54 21.92
C LYS A 8 -24.24 -9.59 22.42
N HIS A 9 -25.05 -10.03 23.38
CA HIS A 9 -26.10 -9.18 23.95
C HIS A 9 -25.51 -8.07 24.83
N THR A 10 -24.51 -8.36 25.64
CA THR A 10 -23.92 -7.38 26.57
C THR A 10 -23.22 -6.23 25.83
N MET A 11 -22.47 -6.52 24.75
CA MET A 11 -21.81 -5.48 23.94
C MET A 11 -22.78 -4.62 23.14
N MET A 12 -23.86 -5.24 22.64
CA MET A 12 -24.88 -4.52 21.88
C MET A 12 -25.73 -3.62 22.77
N ASP A 13 -26.02 -4.06 23.97
CA ASP A 13 -26.75 -3.27 24.99
C ASP A 13 -25.89 -2.10 25.53
N GLU A 14 -24.60 -2.26 25.71
CA GLU A 14 -23.69 -1.17 26.05
C GLU A 14 -23.55 -0.14 24.91
N PHE A 15 -23.47 -0.60 23.67
CA PHE A 15 -23.40 0.28 22.49
C PHE A 15 -24.70 1.08 22.33
N ILE A 16 -25.86 0.44 22.47
CA ILE A 16 -27.17 1.10 22.36
C ILE A 16 -27.38 2.08 23.53
N ASN A 17 -26.99 1.71 24.74
CA ASN A 17 -27.11 2.57 25.91
C ASN A 17 -26.18 3.79 25.86
N ASN A 18 -24.95 3.63 25.38
CA ASN A 18 -24.02 4.74 25.17
C ASN A 18 -24.50 5.67 24.05
N THR A 19 -25.00 5.13 22.95
CA THR A 19 -25.50 5.93 21.83
C THR A 19 -26.76 6.71 22.24
N THR A 20 -27.66 6.10 22.99
CA THR A 20 -28.88 6.74 23.50
C THR A 20 -28.56 7.82 24.55
N TYR A 21 -27.60 7.58 25.42
CA TYR A 21 -27.13 8.56 26.41
C TYR A 21 -26.48 9.79 25.72
N ILE A 22 -25.66 9.57 24.72
CA ILE A 22 -25.06 10.64 23.91
C ILE A 22 -26.11 11.45 23.18
N TYR A 23 -27.10 10.80 22.57
CA TYR A 23 -28.23 11.46 21.88
C TYR A 23 -29.09 12.31 22.83
N GLN A 24 -29.39 11.81 24.03
CA GLN A 24 -30.15 12.56 25.00
C GLN A 24 -29.37 13.76 25.54
N LYS A 25 -28.06 13.64 25.73
CA LYS A 25 -27.21 14.74 26.20
C LYS A 25 -27.05 15.84 25.11
N ILE A 26 -26.99 15.47 23.84
CA ILE A 26 -26.96 16.41 22.71
C ILE A 26 -28.28 17.19 22.59
N LEU A 27 -29.41 16.56 22.83
CA LEU A 27 -30.74 17.18 22.78
C LEU A 27 -31.00 18.19 23.91
N THR A 28 -30.29 18.08 25.03
CA THR A 28 -30.45 18.97 26.21
C THR A 28 -29.58 20.22 26.13
N LEU A 29 -28.65 20.34 25.16
CA LEU A 29 -27.82 21.53 25.02
C LEU A 29 -28.55 22.67 24.29
N PRO A 30 -28.38 23.96 24.70
CA PRO A 30 -28.95 25.11 24.01
C PRO A 30 -28.54 25.18 22.54
N ARG A 31 -29.50 25.43 21.63
CA ARG A 31 -29.28 25.43 20.16
C ARG A 31 -28.26 26.46 19.65
N SER A 32 -27.88 27.43 20.49
CA SER A 32 -27.01 28.57 20.12
C SER A 32 -25.64 28.58 20.80
N SER A 33 -25.24 27.51 21.49
CA SER A 33 -23.95 27.47 22.21
C SER A 33 -22.79 27.07 21.31
N PRO A 34 -21.70 27.85 21.18
CA PRO A 34 -20.46 27.44 20.52
C PRO A 34 -19.84 26.18 21.13
N SER A 35 -20.09 25.90 22.42
CA SER A 35 -19.65 24.70 23.13
C SER A 35 -20.21 23.42 22.52
N ARG A 36 -21.36 23.46 21.82
CA ARG A 36 -21.97 22.26 21.22
C ARG A 36 -21.07 21.62 20.16
N PHE A 37 -20.30 22.43 19.46
CA PHE A 37 -19.33 21.93 18.45
C PHE A 37 -18.08 21.34 19.13
N TYR A 38 -17.63 21.97 20.20
CA TYR A 38 -16.51 21.47 21.02
C TYR A 38 -16.88 20.23 21.83
N ASP A 39 -18.10 20.15 22.37
CA ASP A 39 -18.57 18.98 23.12
C ASP A 39 -18.79 17.76 22.22
N ILE A 40 -19.21 17.95 20.95
CA ILE A 40 -19.27 16.86 19.96
C ILE A 40 -17.86 16.37 19.58
N ILE A 41 -16.87 17.26 19.53
CA ILE A 41 -15.46 16.92 19.29
C ILE A 41 -14.87 16.20 20.52
N LEU A 42 -15.20 16.65 21.73
CA LEU A 42 -14.72 16.00 22.99
C LEU A 42 -15.45 14.69 23.32
N MET A 43 -16.66 14.46 22.77
CA MET A 43 -17.38 13.19 22.87
C MET A 43 -17.03 12.19 21.78
N ARG A 44 -16.14 12.51 20.83
CA ARG A 44 -15.40 11.51 20.08
C ARG A 44 -14.49 10.84 21.09
N GLY A 45 -14.99 9.79 21.74
CA GLY A 45 -14.23 8.94 22.66
C GLY A 45 -12.87 8.57 22.03
N ASP A 46 -11.94 8.07 22.81
CA ASP A 46 -10.60 7.66 22.38
C ASP A 46 -10.65 6.81 21.11
N PHE A 47 -10.81 7.49 19.95
CA PHE A 47 -10.69 6.83 18.65
C PHE A 47 -9.21 6.45 18.48
N MET A 48 -8.98 5.17 18.32
CA MET A 48 -7.66 4.65 17.99
C MET A 48 -7.10 5.45 16.81
N LYS A 49 -5.95 6.08 17.03
CA LYS A 49 -5.31 6.90 15.98
C LYS A 49 -4.51 6.04 15.05
N TRP A 50 -4.43 6.43 13.79
CA TRP A 50 -3.66 5.70 12.77
C TRP A 50 -2.19 5.52 13.18
N ARG A 51 -1.61 6.44 13.93
CA ARG A 51 -0.25 6.28 14.46
C ARG A 51 -0.11 5.08 15.39
N GLU A 52 -1.15 4.70 16.13
CA GLU A 52 -1.14 3.66 17.14
C GLU A 52 -1.47 2.28 16.59
N ILE A 53 -2.19 2.21 15.45
CA ILE A 53 -2.56 0.96 14.80
C ILE A 53 -1.31 0.26 14.27
N PRO A 54 -1.13 -1.06 14.56
CA PRO A 54 -0.08 -1.82 13.90
C PRO A 54 -0.30 -1.80 12.38
N LYS A 55 0.76 -1.62 11.60
CA LYS A 55 0.70 -1.48 10.15
C LYS A 55 1.71 -2.38 9.46
N VAL A 56 1.36 -2.79 8.26
CA VAL A 56 2.30 -3.26 7.25
C VAL A 56 2.33 -2.22 6.13
N ASP A 57 3.47 -1.61 5.90
CA ASP A 57 3.64 -0.76 4.72
C ASP A 57 3.94 -1.65 3.52
N ALA A 58 2.94 -1.84 2.67
CA ALA A 58 3.03 -2.75 1.53
C ALA A 58 3.77 -2.15 0.33
N HIS A 59 4.14 -0.87 0.38
CA HIS A 59 4.78 -0.19 -0.72
C HIS A 59 5.83 0.79 -0.23
N ALA A 60 7.05 0.31 -0.10
CA ALA A 60 8.21 1.11 0.24
C ALA A 60 9.41 0.69 -0.61
N HIS A 61 10.40 1.55 -0.74
CA HIS A 61 11.57 1.34 -1.57
C HIS A 61 12.84 1.44 -0.74
N LEU A 62 13.63 0.40 -0.77
CA LEU A 62 15.02 0.42 -0.30
C LEU A 62 15.93 0.28 -1.52
N VAL A 63 16.93 1.13 -1.63
CA VAL A 63 17.91 1.10 -2.71
C VAL A 63 19.28 0.71 -2.18
N THR A 64 20.18 0.26 -3.07
CA THR A 64 21.54 -0.10 -2.70
C THR A 64 22.33 1.11 -2.21
N ASP A 65 23.37 0.85 -1.43
CA ASP A 65 24.24 1.92 -0.94
C ASP A 65 24.91 2.67 -2.09
N GLU A 66 25.35 1.96 -3.13
CA GLU A 66 25.97 2.55 -4.31
C GLU A 66 25.02 3.53 -5.03
N PHE A 67 23.75 3.17 -5.17
CA PHE A 67 22.76 4.06 -5.78
C PHE A 67 22.52 5.28 -4.91
N ARG A 68 22.39 5.10 -3.60
CA ARG A 68 22.16 6.19 -2.66
C ARG A 68 23.36 7.16 -2.60
N GLU A 69 24.59 6.65 -2.59
CA GLU A 69 25.81 7.44 -2.55
C GLU A 69 25.96 8.34 -3.79
N TYR A 70 25.40 7.95 -4.92
CA TYR A 70 25.35 8.79 -6.13
C TYR A 70 24.63 10.13 -5.89
N PHE A 71 23.65 10.14 -4.99
CA PHE A 71 22.88 11.35 -4.60
C PHE A 71 23.37 11.96 -3.27
N GLU A 72 24.45 11.45 -2.69
CA GLU A 72 24.98 11.99 -1.44
C GLU A 72 25.42 13.45 -1.63
N GLY A 73 24.82 14.33 -0.82
CA GLY A 73 25.04 15.78 -0.92
C GLY A 73 23.95 16.53 -1.71
N ASP A 74 22.96 15.84 -2.30
CA ASP A 74 21.74 16.46 -2.80
C ASP A 74 20.66 16.42 -1.71
N PRO A 75 20.45 17.51 -0.95
CA PRO A 75 19.47 17.54 0.14
C PRO A 75 18.01 17.47 -0.36
N GLY A 76 17.80 17.60 -1.67
CA GLY A 76 16.48 17.50 -2.31
C GLY A 76 16.15 16.09 -2.80
N CYS A 77 17.12 15.18 -2.79
CA CYS A 77 16.90 13.83 -3.27
C CYS A 77 16.32 12.93 -2.17
N GLU A 78 15.09 12.48 -2.35
CA GLU A 78 14.38 11.59 -1.40
C GLU A 78 15.09 10.25 -1.19
N TRP A 79 15.83 9.75 -2.17
CA TRP A 79 16.56 8.47 -2.07
C TRP A 79 17.63 8.46 -0.97
N THR A 80 18.10 9.62 -0.52
CA THR A 80 19.02 9.72 0.62
C THR A 80 18.43 9.18 1.92
N TYR A 81 17.09 9.12 2.01
CA TYR A 81 16.35 8.56 3.15
C TYR A 81 16.11 7.04 3.04
N SER A 82 16.44 6.43 1.92
CA SER A 82 16.32 4.98 1.71
C SER A 82 17.45 4.22 2.43
N LYS A 83 17.43 4.28 3.77
CA LYS A 83 18.40 3.63 4.67
C LYS A 83 17.67 2.76 5.69
N LYS A 84 18.22 1.59 6.01
CA LYS A 84 17.64 0.67 7.00
C LYS A 84 17.34 1.34 8.34
N GLU A 85 18.20 2.27 8.77
CA GLU A 85 18.07 3.01 10.02
C GLU A 85 16.78 3.84 10.05
N TYR A 86 16.43 4.52 8.96
CA TYR A 86 15.19 5.28 8.86
C TYR A 86 13.96 4.38 8.95
N PHE A 87 13.99 3.21 8.32
CA PHE A 87 12.89 2.24 8.43
C PHE A 87 12.71 1.76 9.87
N ILE A 88 13.80 1.54 10.62
CA ILE A 88 13.75 1.17 12.04
C ILE A 88 13.15 2.30 12.89
N GLU A 89 13.50 3.55 12.63
CA GLU A 89 12.93 4.71 13.31
C GLU A 89 11.44 4.86 13.01
N ILE A 90 11.06 4.75 11.74
CA ILE A 90 9.66 4.77 11.28
C ILE A 90 8.86 3.65 11.96
N ALA A 91 9.39 2.42 11.97
CA ALA A 91 8.75 1.28 12.60
C ALA A 91 8.38 1.56 14.06
N LYS A 92 9.30 2.13 14.82
CA LYS A 92 9.10 2.49 16.23
C LYS A 92 8.11 3.64 16.40
N LYS A 93 8.26 4.70 15.60
CA LYS A 93 7.49 5.95 15.75
C LYS A 93 6.02 5.78 15.34
N TYR A 94 5.75 4.99 14.29
CA TYR A 94 4.43 4.86 13.67
C TYR A 94 3.81 3.47 13.78
N ASN A 95 4.38 2.60 14.63
CA ASN A 95 3.91 1.23 14.85
C ASN A 95 3.85 0.40 13.55
N VAL A 96 4.82 0.59 12.64
CA VAL A 96 4.96 -0.24 11.45
C VAL A 96 5.66 -1.54 11.83
N LYS A 97 5.01 -2.67 11.58
CA LYS A 97 5.51 -4.00 11.95
C LYS A 97 6.36 -4.62 10.86
N LYS A 98 6.00 -4.37 9.61
CA LYS A 98 6.73 -4.86 8.44
C LYS A 98 6.66 -3.83 7.31
N PHE A 99 7.67 -3.87 6.46
CA PHE A 99 7.71 -3.17 5.18
C PHE A 99 7.85 -4.20 4.07
N ILE A 100 7.11 -4.01 2.98
CA ILE A 100 7.28 -4.81 1.77
C ILE A 100 8.01 -3.95 0.76
N LEU A 101 9.25 -4.32 0.51
CA LEU A 101 10.13 -3.59 -0.41
C LEU A 101 9.72 -3.89 -1.85
N GLN A 102 9.46 -2.82 -2.60
CA GLN A 102 9.04 -2.90 -4.00
C GLN A 102 10.20 -2.45 -4.90
N PRO A 103 10.71 -3.29 -5.80
CA PRO A 103 11.65 -2.85 -6.83
C PRO A 103 10.94 -1.94 -7.84
N THR A 104 11.68 -1.03 -8.45
CA THR A 104 11.12 -0.08 -9.43
C THR A 104 11.18 -0.58 -10.86
N ASN A 105 11.79 -1.75 -11.12
CA ASN A 105 12.11 -2.29 -12.44
C ASN A 105 12.87 -1.28 -13.32
N ASP A 106 13.65 -0.42 -12.70
CA ASP A 106 14.44 0.59 -13.40
C ASP A 106 15.87 0.07 -13.61
N PRO A 107 16.29 -0.16 -14.85
CA PRO A 107 17.65 -0.67 -15.14
C PRO A 107 18.76 0.32 -14.74
N PHE A 108 18.44 1.60 -14.52
CA PHE A 108 19.39 2.57 -14.01
C PHE A 108 19.62 2.42 -12.49
N MET A 109 18.57 2.07 -11.75
CA MET A 109 18.66 1.86 -10.29
C MET A 109 19.21 0.47 -9.94
N TYR A 110 18.91 -0.52 -10.78
CA TYR A 110 19.25 -1.92 -10.57
C TYR A 110 19.87 -2.49 -11.83
N GLN A 111 21.18 -2.56 -11.89
CA GLN A 111 21.93 -2.92 -13.09
C GLN A 111 21.60 -4.31 -13.64
N GLU A 112 21.29 -5.28 -12.77
CA GLU A 112 20.95 -6.65 -13.13
C GLU A 112 19.86 -7.22 -12.22
N THR A 113 18.77 -7.74 -12.81
CA THR A 113 17.63 -8.33 -12.09
C THR A 113 18.06 -9.39 -11.06
N THR A 114 18.94 -10.31 -11.42
CA THR A 114 19.40 -11.38 -10.53
C THR A 114 20.13 -10.81 -9.31
N LYS A 115 21.02 -9.86 -9.51
CA LYS A 115 21.76 -9.23 -8.40
C LYS A 115 20.82 -8.46 -7.48
N ASN A 116 19.85 -7.76 -8.06
CA ASN A 116 18.86 -7.03 -7.27
C ASN A 116 18.00 -7.97 -6.42
N ASN A 117 17.49 -9.06 -7.00
CA ASN A 117 16.69 -10.04 -6.26
C ASN A 117 17.49 -10.72 -5.15
N SER A 118 18.72 -11.13 -5.43
CA SER A 118 19.60 -11.72 -4.40
C SER A 118 19.93 -10.73 -3.28
N TRP A 119 20.18 -9.46 -3.61
CA TRP A 119 20.39 -8.40 -2.63
C TRP A 119 19.13 -8.16 -1.77
N LEU A 120 17.94 -8.08 -2.39
CA LEU A 120 16.69 -7.99 -1.65
C LEU A 120 16.48 -9.19 -0.73
N GLY A 121 16.80 -10.40 -1.20
CA GLY A 121 16.78 -11.61 -0.37
C GLY A 121 17.72 -11.53 0.84
N ASP A 122 18.93 -10.98 0.65
CA ASP A 122 19.86 -10.72 1.75
C ASP A 122 19.32 -9.68 2.73
N VAL A 123 18.72 -8.61 2.24
CA VAL A 123 18.08 -7.58 3.07
C VAL A 123 16.97 -8.20 3.92
N VAL A 124 16.11 -9.03 3.32
CA VAL A 124 15.02 -9.72 4.03
C VAL A 124 15.58 -10.64 5.10
N ARG A 125 16.54 -11.52 4.77
CA ARG A 125 17.15 -12.47 5.71
C ARG A 125 17.81 -11.78 6.91
N ASN A 126 18.40 -10.60 6.70
CA ASN A 126 19.14 -9.85 7.73
C ASN A 126 18.33 -8.73 8.39
N SER A 127 16.97 -8.83 8.37
CA SER A 127 16.08 -7.79 8.87
C SER A 127 15.37 -8.09 10.18
N ASP A 128 15.62 -9.26 10.78
CA ASP A 128 14.87 -9.74 11.96
C ASP A 128 13.34 -9.70 11.73
N GLY A 129 12.91 -9.98 10.49
CA GLY A 129 11.50 -10.00 10.10
C GLY A 129 10.87 -8.63 9.84
N LEU A 130 11.67 -7.54 9.84
CA LEU A 130 11.17 -6.19 9.54
C LEU A 130 10.81 -6.02 8.06
N PHE A 131 11.58 -6.66 7.16
CA PHE A 131 11.38 -6.56 5.73
C PHE A 131 10.86 -7.84 5.10
N LEU A 132 9.96 -7.68 4.15
CA LEU A 132 9.67 -8.58 3.05
C LEU A 132 10.01 -7.86 1.76
N ALA A 133 10.12 -8.57 0.64
CA ALA A 133 10.34 -7.93 -0.65
C ALA A 133 9.64 -8.69 -1.78
N PHE A 134 9.28 -7.95 -2.83
CA PHE A 134 8.79 -8.50 -4.07
C PHE A 134 9.93 -8.60 -5.08
N ALA A 135 9.80 -9.56 -6.00
CA ALA A 135 10.79 -9.80 -7.04
C ALA A 135 10.79 -8.68 -8.09
N ASP A 136 11.98 -8.34 -8.54
CA ASP A 136 12.22 -7.52 -9.73
C ASP A 136 12.24 -8.41 -10.98
N VAL A 137 11.69 -7.90 -12.08
CA VAL A 137 11.89 -8.44 -13.42
C VAL A 137 12.16 -7.29 -14.37
N GLN A 138 13.24 -7.40 -15.11
CA GLN A 138 13.61 -6.40 -16.11
C GLN A 138 13.56 -7.05 -17.50
N ASN A 139 14.44 -7.22 -18.22
CA ASN A 139 14.70 -7.92 -19.49
C ASN A 139 13.51 -8.68 -20.13
N ILE A 140 12.31 -8.10 -20.10
CA ILE A 140 11.10 -8.67 -20.72
C ILE A 140 11.10 -8.39 -22.24
N GLY A 141 12.25 -8.48 -22.86
CA GLY A 141 12.37 -8.42 -24.31
C GLY A 141 12.13 -9.80 -24.95
N ALA A 142 11.67 -9.84 -26.19
CA ALA A 142 11.32 -11.08 -26.88
C ALA A 142 12.42 -12.17 -26.88
N TYR A 143 13.67 -11.77 -26.77
CA TYR A 143 14.81 -12.71 -26.75
C TYR A 143 15.28 -13.12 -25.35
N MET A 144 14.74 -12.49 -24.30
CA MET A 144 15.17 -12.68 -22.92
C MET A 144 14.02 -13.17 -22.02
N LEU A 145 12.89 -13.50 -22.61
CA LEU A 145 11.68 -13.82 -21.86
C LEU A 145 11.84 -15.08 -21.01
N ASP A 146 12.47 -16.12 -21.53
CA ASP A 146 12.73 -17.36 -20.77
C ASP A 146 13.65 -17.07 -19.59
N VAL A 147 14.66 -16.21 -19.76
CA VAL A 147 15.56 -15.78 -18.70
C VAL A 147 14.79 -15.01 -17.62
N ALA A 148 13.88 -14.12 -18.00
CA ALA A 148 13.08 -13.36 -17.04
C ALA A 148 12.15 -14.27 -16.21
N VAL A 149 11.58 -15.31 -16.84
CA VAL A 149 10.77 -16.33 -16.15
C VAL A 149 11.61 -17.15 -15.16
N GLU A 150 12.82 -17.59 -15.56
CA GLU A 150 13.74 -18.29 -14.66
C GLU A 150 14.19 -17.40 -13.50
N GLN A 151 14.51 -16.13 -13.76
CA GLN A 151 14.88 -15.16 -12.73
C GLN A 151 13.77 -14.95 -11.69
N LEU A 152 12.50 -14.89 -12.13
CA LEU A 152 11.37 -14.83 -11.21
C LEU A 152 11.27 -16.09 -10.35
N GLU A 153 11.41 -17.27 -10.95
CA GLU A 153 11.37 -18.52 -10.19
C GLU A 153 12.49 -18.59 -9.14
N ASP A 154 13.71 -18.19 -9.52
CA ASP A 154 14.86 -18.15 -8.63
C ASP A 154 14.66 -17.14 -7.50
N ALA A 155 14.13 -15.96 -7.80
CA ALA A 155 13.83 -14.92 -6.81
C ALA A 155 12.88 -15.42 -5.71
N ILE A 156 11.86 -16.20 -6.08
CA ILE A 156 10.91 -16.75 -5.10
C ILE A 156 11.51 -17.95 -4.38
N LYS A 157 12.09 -18.92 -5.11
CA LYS A 157 12.52 -20.21 -4.53
C LYS A 157 13.88 -20.16 -3.82
N LYS A 158 14.81 -19.34 -4.33
CA LYS A 158 16.19 -19.26 -3.81
C LYS A 158 16.41 -18.02 -2.93
N ASP A 159 15.91 -16.87 -3.36
CA ASP A 159 16.11 -15.62 -2.63
C ASP A 159 15.02 -15.38 -1.56
N GLY A 160 13.88 -16.10 -1.63
CA GLY A 160 12.82 -16.05 -0.61
C GLY A 160 11.94 -14.81 -0.72
N LEU A 161 11.79 -14.24 -1.91
CA LEU A 161 10.93 -13.09 -2.14
C LEU A 161 9.45 -13.53 -2.18
N SER A 162 8.53 -12.61 -1.82
CA SER A 162 7.15 -12.96 -1.45
C SER A 162 6.11 -12.60 -2.50
N GLY A 163 6.50 -12.03 -3.63
CA GLY A 163 5.60 -11.59 -4.68
C GLY A 163 6.36 -11.03 -5.87
N LEU A 164 5.64 -10.47 -6.83
CA LEU A 164 6.20 -9.87 -8.04
C LEU A 164 5.80 -8.39 -8.13
N LYS A 165 6.74 -7.49 -8.38
CA LYS A 165 6.48 -6.10 -8.73
C LYS A 165 6.68 -5.88 -10.23
N ILE A 166 5.70 -5.25 -10.87
CA ILE A 166 5.77 -4.77 -12.25
C ILE A 166 5.58 -3.26 -12.30
N HIS A 167 6.50 -2.58 -12.95
CA HIS A 167 6.42 -1.15 -13.24
C HIS A 167 6.42 -0.93 -14.76
N PRO A 168 5.23 -0.95 -15.41
CA PRO A 168 5.14 -0.97 -16.88
C PRO A 168 5.87 0.20 -17.56
N ASN A 169 5.79 1.41 -17.00
CA ASN A 169 6.42 2.58 -17.56
C ASN A 169 7.96 2.49 -17.54
N ASN A 170 8.56 1.96 -16.46
CA ASN A 170 10.01 1.78 -16.38
C ASN A 170 10.49 0.65 -17.30
N LEU A 171 9.68 -0.38 -17.45
CA LEU A 171 9.93 -1.45 -18.42
C LEU A 171 9.69 -1.01 -19.87
N ASN A 172 8.99 0.12 -20.06
CA ASN A 172 8.54 0.60 -21.38
C ASN A 172 7.75 -0.48 -22.13
N ILE A 173 6.86 -1.17 -21.41
CA ILE A 173 6.02 -2.26 -21.90
C ILE A 173 4.63 -2.10 -21.31
N PRO A 174 3.57 -1.97 -22.16
CA PRO A 174 2.20 -1.97 -21.67
C PRO A 174 1.88 -3.22 -20.85
N PHE A 175 1.15 -3.08 -19.73
CA PHE A 175 0.90 -4.21 -18.84
C PHE A 175 0.08 -5.33 -19.52
N ASP A 176 -0.74 -5.01 -20.51
CA ASP A 176 -1.51 -5.95 -21.33
C ASP A 176 -0.76 -6.46 -22.60
N ASP A 177 0.54 -6.22 -22.69
CA ASP A 177 1.38 -6.77 -23.76
C ASP A 177 1.56 -8.30 -23.62
N LEU A 178 1.60 -9.02 -24.72
CA LEU A 178 1.76 -10.48 -24.72
C LEU A 178 3.06 -10.96 -24.06
N ARG A 179 4.08 -10.12 -23.97
CA ARG A 179 5.33 -10.43 -23.27
C ARG A 179 5.13 -10.60 -21.75
N MET A 180 4.07 -10.01 -21.19
CA MET A 180 3.72 -10.20 -19.78
C MET A 180 3.12 -11.59 -19.51
N VAL A 181 2.53 -12.24 -20.50
CA VAL A 181 1.81 -13.52 -20.31
C VAL A 181 2.68 -14.63 -19.72
N PRO A 182 3.90 -14.92 -20.17
CA PRO A 182 4.74 -15.95 -19.55
C PRO A 182 5.14 -15.61 -18.10
N ILE A 183 5.41 -14.34 -17.83
CA ILE A 183 5.75 -13.87 -16.47
C ILE A 183 4.56 -14.06 -15.52
N LEU A 184 3.37 -13.62 -15.94
CA LEU A 184 2.15 -13.77 -15.14
C LEU A 184 1.74 -15.24 -14.96
N ARG A 185 1.93 -16.07 -16.00
CA ARG A 185 1.73 -17.51 -15.86
C ARG A 185 2.67 -18.11 -14.80
N LYS A 186 3.94 -17.70 -14.79
CA LYS A 186 4.88 -18.14 -13.78
C LYS A 186 4.48 -17.64 -12.37
N ALA A 187 3.99 -16.40 -12.25
CA ALA A 187 3.48 -15.89 -10.99
C ALA A 187 2.28 -16.71 -10.48
N ALA A 188 1.36 -17.11 -11.38
CA ALA A 188 0.25 -18.01 -11.05
C ALA A 188 0.73 -19.40 -10.61
N GLU A 189 1.71 -20.00 -11.32
CA GLU A 189 2.31 -21.29 -10.95
C GLU A 189 3.00 -21.25 -9.60
N LEU A 190 3.57 -20.10 -9.22
CA LEU A 190 4.24 -19.88 -7.93
C LEU A 190 3.27 -19.44 -6.83
N GLU A 191 1.99 -19.25 -7.15
CA GLU A 191 0.93 -18.79 -6.23
C GLU A 191 1.29 -17.47 -5.51
N ILE A 192 1.98 -16.56 -6.21
CA ILE A 192 2.43 -15.28 -5.65
C ILE A 192 1.56 -14.11 -6.09
N PRO A 193 1.35 -13.09 -5.24
CA PRO A 193 0.68 -11.86 -5.64
C PRO A 193 1.54 -11.03 -6.60
N VAL A 194 0.86 -10.22 -7.42
CA VAL A 194 1.49 -9.30 -8.37
C VAL A 194 1.06 -7.87 -8.06
N MET A 195 2.01 -7.03 -7.64
CA MET A 195 1.79 -5.60 -7.47
C MET A 195 2.18 -4.87 -8.76
N VAL A 196 1.26 -4.07 -9.28
CA VAL A 196 1.43 -3.36 -10.55
C VAL A 196 1.40 -1.86 -10.32
N HIS A 197 2.48 -1.18 -10.67
CA HIS A 197 2.50 0.29 -10.65
C HIS A 197 1.41 0.84 -11.56
N SER A 198 0.61 1.79 -11.06
CA SER A 198 -0.49 2.40 -11.79
C SER A 198 -0.68 3.86 -11.40
N ASN A 199 0.16 4.72 -11.93
CA ASN A 199 0.04 6.16 -11.81
C ASN A 199 0.19 6.81 -13.19
N PRO A 200 -0.78 6.56 -14.11
CA PRO A 200 -0.69 7.08 -15.47
C PRO A 200 -0.64 8.60 -15.46
N THR A 201 0.26 9.16 -16.27
CA THR A 201 0.36 10.60 -16.45
C THR A 201 -0.80 11.07 -17.33
N MET A 202 -1.51 12.12 -16.92
CA MET A 202 -2.64 12.65 -17.69
C MET A 202 -2.25 13.25 -19.07
N VAL A 203 -0.98 13.23 -19.42
CA VAL A 203 -0.42 13.87 -20.63
C VAL A 203 -0.06 12.81 -21.69
N GLY A 204 -0.89 11.83 -21.90
CA GLY A 204 -1.02 11.12 -23.16
C GLY A 204 0.11 10.25 -23.70
N PHE A 205 1.28 10.15 -23.09
CA PHE A 205 2.42 9.47 -23.69
C PHE A 205 2.87 8.15 -23.06
N HIS A 206 2.40 7.81 -21.84
CA HIS A 206 2.76 6.55 -21.18
C HIS A 206 1.61 6.05 -20.33
N ASP A 207 0.57 5.54 -20.99
CA ASP A 207 -0.51 4.81 -20.33
C ASP A 207 -0.21 3.31 -20.20
N ASP A 208 1.08 2.92 -20.20
CA ASP A 208 1.51 1.52 -20.10
C ASP A 208 1.03 0.87 -18.78
N CYS A 209 0.89 1.69 -17.73
CA CYS A 209 0.41 1.31 -16.41
C CYS A 209 -1.07 1.68 -16.15
N ALA A 210 -1.86 1.96 -17.20
CA ALA A 210 -3.24 2.39 -17.04
C ALA A 210 -4.10 1.27 -16.40
N PRO A 211 -5.04 1.61 -15.49
CA PRO A 211 -5.85 0.62 -14.78
C PRO A 211 -6.67 -0.29 -15.69
N ASP A 212 -7.15 0.19 -16.84
CA ASP A 212 -7.89 -0.63 -17.81
C ASP A 212 -7.04 -1.76 -18.40
N ARG A 213 -5.71 -1.56 -18.56
CA ARG A 213 -4.77 -2.61 -18.97
C ARG A 213 -4.59 -3.66 -17.87
N ILE A 214 -4.51 -3.21 -16.61
CA ILE A 214 -4.43 -4.10 -15.45
C ILE A 214 -5.71 -4.91 -15.34
N ASN A 215 -6.88 -4.27 -15.47
CA ASN A 215 -8.19 -4.93 -15.41
C ASN A 215 -8.36 -6.01 -16.49
N LYS A 216 -7.80 -5.82 -17.70
CA LYS A 216 -7.79 -6.87 -18.74
C LYS A 216 -6.98 -8.09 -18.27
N MET A 217 -5.80 -7.87 -17.67
CA MET A 217 -4.95 -8.98 -17.23
C MET A 217 -5.53 -9.69 -16.02
N ILE A 218 -6.24 -9.00 -15.12
CA ILE A 218 -7.02 -9.61 -14.04
C ILE A 218 -8.05 -10.59 -14.60
N GLN A 219 -8.72 -10.24 -15.70
CA GLN A 219 -9.69 -11.14 -16.35
C GLN A 219 -9.02 -12.36 -17.01
N VAL A 220 -7.80 -12.20 -17.52
CA VAL A 220 -7.04 -13.29 -18.17
C VAL A 220 -6.43 -14.24 -17.12
N PHE A 221 -6.05 -13.72 -15.97
CA PHE A 221 -5.41 -14.46 -14.87
C PHE A 221 -6.20 -14.30 -13.56
N PRO A 222 -7.40 -14.87 -13.47
CA PRO A 222 -8.27 -14.71 -12.29
C PRO A 222 -7.72 -15.37 -11.02
N ASP A 223 -6.76 -16.28 -11.15
CA ASP A 223 -6.12 -16.98 -10.04
C ASP A 223 -4.99 -16.17 -9.41
N ILE A 224 -4.56 -15.06 -10.04
CA ILE A 224 -3.54 -14.18 -9.47
C ILE A 224 -4.20 -13.11 -8.60
N THR A 225 -3.68 -12.92 -7.39
CA THR A 225 -4.01 -11.76 -6.58
C THR A 225 -3.23 -10.54 -7.09
N PHE A 226 -3.93 -9.63 -7.78
CA PHE A 226 -3.36 -8.38 -8.24
C PHE A 226 -3.55 -7.26 -7.21
N ILE A 227 -2.50 -6.44 -7.03
CA ILE A 227 -2.52 -5.22 -6.22
C ILE A 227 -2.22 -4.05 -7.17
N THR A 228 -3.21 -3.20 -7.42
CA THR A 228 -3.04 -1.98 -8.23
C THR A 228 -2.45 -0.88 -7.36
N SER A 229 -1.22 -0.45 -7.62
CA SER A 229 -0.57 0.60 -6.84
C SER A 229 -1.24 1.96 -7.05
N HIS A 230 -1.15 2.82 -6.01
CA HIS A 230 -1.59 4.21 -6.06
C HIS A 230 -3.07 4.39 -6.44
N LEU A 231 -3.94 3.41 -6.13
CA LEU A 231 -5.36 3.41 -6.53
C LEU A 231 -5.58 3.58 -8.06
N GLY A 232 -4.57 3.38 -8.90
CA GLY A 232 -4.66 3.72 -10.33
C GLY A 232 -4.40 5.20 -10.64
N GLY A 233 -3.81 5.94 -9.71
CA GLY A 233 -3.50 7.35 -9.85
C GLY A 233 -4.75 8.22 -10.01
N MET A 234 -4.69 9.21 -10.89
CA MET A 234 -5.85 10.06 -11.18
C MET A 234 -6.91 9.37 -12.05
N LYS A 235 -6.67 8.12 -12.49
CA LYS A 235 -7.66 7.25 -13.14
C LYS A 235 -8.27 6.23 -12.15
N TRP A 236 -8.39 6.60 -10.87
CA TRP A 236 -8.90 5.73 -9.82
C TRP A 236 -10.31 5.16 -10.11
N GLN A 237 -11.14 5.86 -10.89
CA GLN A 237 -12.47 5.35 -11.29
C GLN A 237 -12.34 4.10 -12.15
N ASP A 238 -11.34 4.06 -13.06
CA ASP A 238 -11.10 2.91 -13.91
C ASP A 238 -10.55 1.73 -13.08
N ALA A 239 -9.66 2.00 -12.12
CA ALA A 239 -9.18 1.01 -11.18
C ALA A 239 -10.31 0.44 -10.33
N LEU A 240 -11.21 1.27 -9.80
CA LEU A 240 -12.34 0.88 -8.95
C LEU A 240 -13.21 -0.19 -9.60
N SER A 241 -13.37 -0.14 -10.92
CA SER A 241 -14.29 -1.03 -11.67
C SER A 241 -13.79 -2.47 -11.82
N GLY A 242 -12.48 -2.73 -11.67
CA GLY A 242 -11.92 -4.04 -11.99
C GLY A 242 -10.84 -4.56 -11.06
N THR A 243 -10.19 -3.70 -10.27
CA THR A 243 -9.08 -4.14 -9.42
C THR A 243 -9.55 -5.04 -8.26
N THR A 244 -8.72 -6.02 -7.89
CA THR A 244 -8.96 -6.89 -6.73
C THR A 244 -8.57 -6.17 -5.45
N PHE A 245 -7.31 -5.71 -5.37
CA PHE A 245 -6.78 -4.89 -4.28
C PHE A 245 -6.10 -3.65 -4.83
N ALA A 246 -6.03 -2.61 -4.02
CA ALA A 246 -5.29 -1.39 -4.36
C ALA A 246 -4.60 -0.79 -3.13
N ASP A 247 -3.37 -0.30 -3.29
CA ASP A 247 -2.70 0.43 -2.24
C ASP A 247 -2.94 1.94 -2.35
N ILE A 248 -2.81 2.63 -1.21
CA ILE A 248 -3.01 4.08 -1.11
C ILE A 248 -1.70 4.88 -1.20
N SER A 249 -0.60 4.21 -1.55
CA SER A 249 0.74 4.80 -1.59
C SER A 249 0.82 5.96 -2.59
N TYR A 250 1.63 6.98 -2.31
CA TYR A 250 1.83 8.19 -3.09
C TYR A 250 0.55 9.00 -3.37
N ILE A 251 -0.57 8.35 -3.69
CA ILE A 251 -1.79 9.00 -4.18
C ILE A 251 -2.63 9.63 -3.06
N LEU A 252 -2.60 9.09 -1.82
CA LEU A 252 -3.43 9.57 -0.72
C LEU A 252 -3.23 11.06 -0.42
N PRO A 253 -2.00 11.58 -0.24
CA PRO A 253 -1.78 13.01 -0.04
C PRO A 253 -2.20 13.87 -1.23
N LYS A 254 -2.06 13.35 -2.44
CA LYS A 254 -2.47 14.03 -3.66
C LYS A 254 -3.99 14.17 -3.79
N LEU A 255 -4.74 13.10 -3.50
CA LEU A 255 -6.20 13.14 -3.48
C LEU A 255 -6.70 14.10 -2.40
N TYR A 256 -6.11 14.06 -1.21
CA TYR A 256 -6.45 14.97 -0.12
C TYR A 256 -6.20 16.44 -0.49
N GLU A 257 -5.07 16.76 -1.12
CA GLU A 257 -4.76 18.12 -1.56
C GLU A 257 -5.77 18.64 -2.61
N ILE A 258 -6.15 17.76 -3.56
CA ILE A 258 -7.02 18.16 -4.68
C ILE A 258 -8.49 18.22 -4.25
N TYR A 259 -8.95 17.25 -3.46
CA TYR A 259 -10.37 17.03 -3.19
C TYR A 259 -10.80 17.30 -1.75
N GLY A 260 -9.84 17.44 -0.82
CA GLY A 260 -10.10 17.56 0.62
C GLY A 260 -10.51 16.23 1.26
N ALA A 261 -10.57 16.22 2.61
CA ALA A 261 -10.83 15.03 3.41
C ALA A 261 -12.10 14.27 3.00
N GLY A 262 -13.24 14.98 2.90
CA GLY A 262 -14.54 14.35 2.68
C GLY A 262 -14.67 13.63 1.34
N MET A 263 -14.07 14.14 0.26
CA MET A 263 -14.10 13.46 -1.04
C MET A 263 -13.08 12.34 -1.10
N THR A 264 -11.90 12.53 -0.52
CA THR A 264 -10.89 11.47 -0.41
C THR A 264 -11.44 10.28 0.38
N GLU A 265 -12.10 10.51 1.53
CA GLU A 265 -12.79 9.47 2.28
C GLU A 265 -13.81 8.72 1.42
N ARG A 266 -14.64 9.43 0.63
CA ARG A 266 -15.59 8.79 -0.28
C ARG A 266 -14.92 7.92 -1.34
N ILE A 267 -13.80 8.39 -1.91
CA ILE A 267 -13.03 7.60 -2.88
C ILE A 267 -12.56 6.31 -2.22
N LEU A 268 -11.93 6.38 -1.06
CA LEU A 268 -11.46 5.20 -0.34
C LEU A 268 -12.61 4.26 0.04
N LYS A 269 -13.71 4.79 0.56
CA LYS A 269 -14.90 3.99 0.90
C LYS A 269 -15.57 3.33 -0.31
N ASN A 270 -15.48 3.92 -1.50
CA ASN A 270 -15.96 3.28 -2.73
C ASN A 270 -15.10 2.06 -3.12
N PHE A 271 -13.78 2.10 -2.89
CA PHE A 271 -12.96 0.89 -3.02
C PHE A 271 -13.37 -0.17 -1.99
N GLY A 272 -13.73 0.25 -0.78
CA GLY A 272 -14.06 -0.62 0.35
C GLY A 272 -12.82 -1.06 1.13
N ALA A 273 -12.94 -1.07 2.46
CA ALA A 273 -11.83 -1.41 3.35
C ALA A 273 -11.25 -2.82 3.10
N ASP A 274 -12.08 -3.75 2.60
CA ASP A 274 -11.66 -5.12 2.28
C ASP A 274 -10.71 -5.21 1.07
N ARG A 275 -10.57 -4.14 0.29
CA ARG A 275 -9.71 -4.09 -0.91
C ARG A 275 -8.57 -3.08 -0.82
N LEU A 276 -8.56 -2.25 0.22
CA LEU A 276 -7.52 -1.23 0.41
C LEU A 276 -6.35 -1.78 1.20
N ILE A 277 -5.15 -1.36 0.82
CA ILE A 277 -3.90 -1.74 1.45
C ILE A 277 -3.13 -0.47 1.82
N PHE A 278 -2.62 -0.40 3.05
CA PHE A 278 -1.73 0.67 3.47
C PHE A 278 -0.37 0.55 2.77
N GLY A 279 0.09 1.65 2.21
CA GLY A 279 1.39 1.82 1.60
C GLY A 279 1.73 3.30 1.52
N THR A 280 2.99 3.65 1.55
CA THR A 280 3.43 5.06 1.52
C THR A 280 4.17 5.47 0.27
N ASP A 281 4.83 4.53 -0.41
CA ASP A 281 5.81 4.78 -1.47
C ASP A 281 7.13 5.38 -0.96
N PHE A 282 7.37 5.27 0.37
CA PHE A 282 8.57 5.81 0.99
C PHE A 282 9.86 5.30 0.29
N PRO A 283 10.84 6.14 -0.02
CA PRO A 283 10.96 7.55 0.34
C PRO A 283 10.35 8.52 -0.68
N GLN A 284 9.74 8.05 -1.75
CA GLN A 284 9.06 8.89 -2.74
C GLN A 284 7.71 9.37 -2.20
N VAL A 285 7.49 10.67 -2.20
CA VAL A 285 6.29 11.25 -1.61
C VAL A 285 5.80 12.46 -2.38
N TYR A 286 4.48 12.61 -2.44
CA TYR A 286 3.85 13.72 -3.12
C TYR A 286 3.93 14.99 -2.28
N LYS A 287 4.77 15.97 -2.71
CA LYS A 287 4.91 17.29 -2.09
C LYS A 287 5.15 17.30 -0.57
N THR A 288 5.71 16.24 -0.05
CA THR A 288 6.03 16.07 1.38
C THR A 288 7.52 15.74 1.48
N LYS A 289 8.16 16.09 2.58
CA LYS A 289 9.51 15.61 2.83
C LYS A 289 9.47 14.14 3.25
N ALA A 290 10.52 13.39 2.92
CA ALA A 290 10.57 11.96 3.25
C ALA A 290 10.44 11.71 4.78
N GLU A 291 11.00 12.59 5.62
CA GLU A 291 10.89 12.49 7.08
C GLU A 291 9.46 12.61 7.60
N ASP A 292 8.59 13.31 6.87
CA ASP A 292 7.25 13.68 7.31
C ASP A 292 6.15 12.78 6.68
N VAL A 293 6.51 11.82 5.81
CA VAL A 293 5.51 11.05 5.04
C VAL A 293 4.54 10.30 5.92
N TYR A 294 5.02 9.58 6.93
CA TYR A 294 4.16 8.79 7.83
C TYR A 294 3.30 9.66 8.73
N GLU A 295 3.82 10.81 9.18
CA GLU A 295 3.04 11.82 9.87
C GLU A 295 1.88 12.28 9.00
N ARG A 296 2.18 12.65 7.76
CA ARG A 296 1.20 13.13 6.79
C ARG A 296 0.12 12.10 6.48
N TYR A 297 0.49 10.82 6.35
CA TYR A 297 -0.48 9.74 6.14
C TYR A 297 -1.39 9.55 7.34
N CYS A 298 -0.83 9.51 8.55
CA CYS A 298 -1.60 9.40 9.77
C CYS A 298 -2.57 10.57 9.95
N ASP A 299 -2.11 11.81 9.75
CA ASP A 299 -2.94 13.01 9.88
C ASP A 299 -4.11 12.98 8.90
N ILE A 300 -3.86 12.64 7.63
CA ILE A 300 -4.91 12.56 6.61
C ILE A 300 -5.94 11.49 6.96
N LEU A 301 -5.49 10.31 7.37
CA LEU A 301 -6.37 9.19 7.69
C LEU A 301 -7.13 9.42 9.01
N ASP A 302 -6.55 10.15 9.99
CA ASP A 302 -7.22 10.52 11.24
C ASP A 302 -8.39 11.50 11.04
N GLU A 303 -8.43 12.24 9.91
CA GLU A 303 -9.56 13.08 9.52
C GLU A 303 -10.74 12.29 8.94
N MET A 304 -10.53 11.02 8.60
CA MET A 304 -11.53 10.17 7.94
C MET A 304 -12.28 9.31 8.96
N ASN A 305 -13.53 8.99 8.66
CA ASN A 305 -14.40 8.24 9.54
C ASN A 305 -14.40 6.74 9.18
N PHE A 306 -13.31 6.04 9.48
CA PHE A 306 -13.24 4.59 9.41
C PHE A 306 -13.55 3.96 10.76
N SER A 307 -14.26 2.83 10.76
CA SER A 307 -14.41 1.99 11.94
C SER A 307 -13.07 1.31 12.29
N ALA A 308 -12.93 0.82 13.52
CA ALA A 308 -11.72 0.12 13.95
C ALA A 308 -11.41 -1.11 13.05
N ASP A 309 -12.44 -1.87 12.64
CA ASP A 309 -12.27 -3.01 11.75
C ASP A 309 -11.80 -2.59 10.34
N GLU A 310 -12.37 -1.50 9.77
CA GLU A 310 -11.91 -0.95 8.50
C GLU A 310 -10.46 -0.46 8.58
N MET A 311 -10.08 0.22 9.68
CA MET A 311 -8.72 0.67 9.89
C MET A 311 -7.73 -0.51 9.95
N GLU A 312 -8.05 -1.57 10.67
CA GLU A 312 -7.20 -2.76 10.76
C GLU A 312 -7.10 -3.50 9.41
N LYS A 313 -8.19 -3.60 8.66
CA LYS A 313 -8.18 -4.19 7.31
C LYS A 313 -7.22 -3.45 6.40
N ILE A 314 -7.34 -2.14 6.32
CA ILE A 314 -6.48 -1.29 5.48
C ILE A 314 -5.03 -1.34 6.00
N ALA A 315 -4.84 -1.24 7.31
CA ALA A 315 -3.52 -1.10 7.90
C ALA A 315 -2.66 -2.37 7.76
N TYR A 316 -3.25 -3.55 7.91
CA TYR A 316 -2.46 -4.79 7.89
C TYR A 316 -3.22 -6.06 7.49
N LYS A 317 -4.51 -6.25 7.86
CA LYS A 317 -5.19 -7.54 7.68
C LYS A 317 -5.20 -8.00 6.24
N ASN A 318 -5.55 -7.12 5.29
CA ASN A 318 -5.65 -7.50 3.89
C ASN A 318 -4.31 -7.97 3.33
N ILE A 319 -3.23 -7.23 3.57
CA ILE A 319 -1.91 -7.63 3.06
C ILE A 319 -1.34 -8.85 3.79
N CYS A 320 -1.64 -8.99 5.07
CA CYS A 320 -1.26 -10.18 5.83
C CYS A 320 -1.97 -11.43 5.30
N GLU A 321 -3.25 -11.35 4.96
CA GLU A 321 -4.00 -12.44 4.34
C GLU A 321 -3.43 -12.80 2.97
N ILE A 322 -3.17 -11.80 2.10
CA ILE A 322 -2.58 -12.01 0.76
C ILE A 322 -1.24 -12.74 0.85
N LEU A 323 -0.40 -12.40 1.82
CA LEU A 323 0.95 -12.95 1.95
C LEU A 323 1.03 -14.13 2.94
N ASN A 324 -0.09 -14.49 3.58
CA ASN A 324 -0.14 -15.51 4.63
C ASN A 324 0.92 -15.27 5.73
N ILE A 325 0.97 -14.04 6.27
CA ILE A 325 1.92 -13.61 7.30
C ILE A 325 1.21 -13.10 8.55
N GLU A 326 1.92 -13.11 9.67
CA GLU A 326 1.51 -12.48 10.94
C GLU A 326 2.40 -11.27 11.28
N ILE A 327 1.88 -10.34 12.13
CA ILE A 327 2.59 -9.15 12.58
C ILE A 327 2.73 -9.08 14.09
#